data_5eb5c27a6bade7b823d5321ecc86d05a
#
_entry.id   5eb5c27a6bade7b823d5321ecc86d05a
#
_cell.length_a   1.000
_cell.length_b   1.000
_cell.length_c   1.000
_cell.angle_alpha   90.00
_cell.angle_beta   90.00
_cell.angle_gamma   90.00
#
_symmetry.space_group_name_H-M   'P 1'
#
loop_
_entity.id
_entity.type
_entity.pdbx_description
1 polymer ?
#
loop_
_entity_poly.entity_id
_entity_poly.type
_entity_poly.pdbx_seq_one_letter_code
_entity_poly.pdbx_strand_id
1 'polypeptide(L)'
;MNLLRIAPTGVLLVGLVACGTSQPEGASEAAGTAASGPVTPLPFNAGGLLAGSASPKLPDGEPGKVSVIQIGSLDTKPSGMATLPFAFRNNTSEGISHVDWSGTARSAGSIVATGSSQGTIPAQVKPGEVGLAFIYFDGTSKLPPPDADYSFTVNTSPANQDSYNTAPLKVTEANTSGDAVVGSAVNQTGESVAGPFAVAVYCFDGDKLISQHGSYAQQDGPIAADGQVTFTTALYGANCPIFAVGVGGFFEN
;
A
#
# COMPACT_ATOMS: atom_id res chain seq x y z
N MET A 1 -57.39 -26.73 11.24
CA MET A 1 -58.70 -26.10 11.50
C MET A 1 -58.60 -24.66 11.10
N ASN A 2 -59.46 -24.30 10.11
CA ASN A 2 -59.92 -22.99 9.66
C ASN A 2 -58.90 -21.95 9.21
N LEU A 3 -58.69 -21.74 7.94
CA LEU A 3 -59.46 -21.08 6.88
C LEU A 3 -60.04 -19.71 7.31
N LEU A 4 -59.55 -18.61 6.72
CA LEU A 4 -60.43 -17.72 5.97
C LEU A 4 -59.64 -16.82 5.01
N ARG A 5 -60.01 -16.88 3.75
CA ARG A 5 -59.73 -15.95 2.65
C ARG A 5 -60.64 -14.75 2.81
N ILE A 6 -60.27 -13.55 2.32
CA ILE A 6 -61.10 -12.61 1.57
C ILE A 6 -60.20 -11.61 0.82
N ALA A 7 -60.29 -11.54 -0.48
CA ALA A 7 -60.22 -10.39 -1.35
C ALA A 7 -61.70 -10.12 -1.79
N PRO A 8 -62.11 -8.98 -2.35
CA PRO A 8 -61.55 -8.31 -3.51
C PRO A 8 -61.85 -6.78 -3.63
N THR A 9 -61.56 -6.22 -4.82
CA THR A 9 -62.17 -5.10 -5.58
C THR A 9 -61.68 -3.71 -5.19
N GLY A 10 -61.02 -2.90 -5.97
CA GLY A 10 -61.22 -2.55 -7.37
C GLY A 10 -62.02 -1.27 -7.52
N VAL A 11 -61.41 -0.10 -7.76
CA VAL A 11 -62.06 1.01 -8.49
C VAL A 11 -61.02 1.86 -9.20
N LEU A 12 -61.25 1.96 -10.47
CA LEU A 12 -60.66 2.86 -11.47
C LEU A 12 -61.34 4.24 -11.36
N LEU A 13 -60.57 5.34 -11.44
CA LEU A 13 -61.14 6.62 -11.89
C LEU A 13 -60.11 7.44 -12.64
N VAL A 14 -60.54 7.85 -13.80
CA VAL A 14 -59.91 8.63 -14.87
C VAL A 14 -60.09 10.13 -14.63
N GLY A 15 -59.13 10.93 -15.15
CA GLY A 15 -59.35 12.34 -15.56
C GLY A 15 -58.61 13.35 -14.69
N LEU A 16 -57.88 14.28 -15.16
CA LEU A 16 -58.03 15.26 -16.22
C LEU A 16 -56.74 16.04 -16.40
N VAL A 17 -56.48 16.36 -17.65
CA VAL A 17 -55.43 17.26 -18.15
C VAL A 17 -55.62 18.68 -17.61
N ALA A 18 -54.50 19.31 -17.16
CA ALA A 18 -54.36 20.77 -17.13
C ALA A 18 -52.96 21.16 -17.65
N CYS A 19 -52.97 21.83 -18.76
CA CYS A 19 -51.85 22.59 -19.30
C CYS A 19 -51.44 23.74 -18.40
N GLY A 20 -50.15 24.03 -18.35
CA GLY A 20 -49.69 25.39 -18.14
C GLY A 20 -48.54 25.56 -17.18
N THR A 21 -47.46 25.89 -17.70
CA THR A 21 -46.47 26.94 -17.53
C THR A 21 -45.05 26.43 -17.58
N SER A 22 -44.39 26.91 -18.63
CA SER A 22 -42.97 26.82 -18.85
C SER A 22 -42.18 27.37 -17.66
N GLN A 23 -41.41 26.47 -17.03
CA GLN A 23 -40.34 26.81 -16.10
C GLN A 23 -39.01 26.74 -16.85
N PRO A 24 -38.11 27.71 -16.65
CA PRO A 24 -36.84 27.68 -17.35
C PRO A 24 -36.01 26.47 -16.88
N GLU A 25 -35.52 25.73 -17.82
CA GLU A 25 -34.51 24.68 -17.64
C GLU A 25 -33.30 25.29 -16.95
N GLY A 26 -33.17 25.03 -15.66
CA GLY A 26 -31.90 25.12 -14.97
C GLY A 26 -31.03 24.02 -15.54
N ALA A 27 -30.06 24.40 -16.36
CA ALA A 27 -28.98 23.53 -16.78
C ALA A 27 -28.29 23.02 -15.50
N SER A 28 -28.58 21.77 -15.12
CA SER A 28 -27.73 21.02 -14.23
C SER A 28 -26.43 20.83 -14.99
N GLU A 29 -25.44 21.67 -14.72
CA GLU A 29 -24.07 21.38 -15.08
C GLU A 29 -23.73 20.03 -14.43
N ALA A 30 -23.75 18.98 -15.25
CA ALA A 30 -23.09 17.75 -14.92
C ALA A 30 -21.64 18.15 -14.63
N ALA A 31 -21.23 18.04 -13.36
CA ALA A 31 -19.85 18.16 -12.97
C ALA A 31 -19.10 17.16 -13.85
N GLY A 32 -18.44 17.67 -14.88
CA GLY A 32 -17.61 16.91 -15.77
C GLY A 32 -16.55 16.25 -14.90
N THR A 33 -16.60 14.94 -14.78
CA THR A 33 -15.48 14.14 -14.31
C THR A 33 -14.34 14.49 -15.27
N ALA A 34 -13.42 15.33 -14.81
CA ALA A 34 -12.20 15.61 -15.56
C ALA A 34 -11.55 14.25 -15.77
N ALA A 35 -11.50 13.78 -17.02
CA ALA A 35 -10.76 12.60 -17.37
C ALA A 35 -9.31 12.89 -17.02
N SER A 36 -8.86 12.36 -15.88
CA SER A 36 -7.47 12.45 -15.48
C SER A 36 -6.65 11.79 -16.57
N GLY A 37 -5.76 12.56 -17.20
CA GLY A 37 -4.85 12.03 -18.20
C GLY A 37 -3.99 10.89 -17.64
N PRO A 38 -3.26 10.18 -18.50
CA PRO A 38 -2.41 9.09 -18.04
C PRO A 38 -1.41 9.61 -17.01
N VAL A 39 -1.32 8.89 -15.88
CA VAL A 39 -0.36 9.19 -14.82
C VAL A 39 1.06 8.92 -15.34
N THR A 40 1.94 9.89 -15.17
CA THR A 40 3.35 9.75 -15.57
C THR A 40 4.12 9.01 -14.45
N PRO A 41 4.82 7.91 -14.75
CA PRO A 41 5.69 7.25 -13.80
C PRO A 41 6.79 8.18 -13.29
N LEU A 42 6.96 8.23 -11.98
CA LEU A 42 7.96 9.07 -11.32
C LEU A 42 9.24 8.27 -11.00
N PRO A 43 10.39 8.93 -10.85
CA PRO A 43 11.60 8.28 -10.35
C PRO A 43 11.37 7.64 -8.98
N PHE A 44 12.21 6.66 -8.64
CA PHE A 44 12.21 6.06 -7.30
C PHE A 44 12.37 7.14 -6.22
N ASN A 45 11.57 7.05 -5.15
CA ASN A 45 11.54 7.99 -4.03
C ASN A 45 11.31 9.47 -4.44
N ALA A 46 10.49 9.72 -5.45
CA ALA A 46 10.19 11.09 -5.91
C ALA A 46 9.58 11.97 -4.81
N GLY A 47 8.82 11.39 -3.87
CA GLY A 47 8.27 12.09 -2.71
C GLY A 47 9.29 12.40 -1.63
N GLY A 48 10.51 11.85 -1.70
CA GLY A 48 11.59 12.12 -0.75
C GLY A 48 11.30 11.65 0.69
N LEU A 49 10.44 10.64 0.86
CA LEU A 49 10.05 10.09 2.16
C LEU A 49 11.02 9.02 2.66
N LEU A 50 11.66 8.30 1.73
CA LEU A 50 12.63 7.26 2.04
C LEU A 50 14.03 7.84 2.16
N ALA A 51 14.92 7.15 2.87
CA ALA A 51 16.35 7.42 2.87
C ALA A 51 17.15 6.15 2.54
N GLY A 52 18.46 6.30 2.44
CA GLY A 52 19.40 5.25 2.04
C GLY A 52 20.10 5.56 0.73
N SER A 53 20.88 4.61 0.26
CA SER A 53 21.72 4.76 -0.94
C SER A 53 21.11 4.20 -2.22
N ALA A 54 19.94 3.54 -2.12
CA ALA A 54 19.28 2.92 -3.28
C ALA A 54 18.59 3.97 -4.16
N SER A 55 18.80 3.88 -5.46
CA SER A 55 18.11 4.67 -6.49
C SER A 55 17.87 3.81 -7.74
N PRO A 56 17.10 2.70 -7.62
CA PRO A 56 16.92 1.74 -8.69
C PRO A 56 16.09 2.33 -9.84
N LYS A 57 16.42 1.93 -11.07
CA LYS A 57 15.59 2.17 -12.25
C LYS A 57 14.55 1.07 -12.34
N LEU A 58 13.32 1.41 -12.01
CA LEU A 58 12.21 0.45 -11.96
C LEU A 58 11.27 0.66 -13.16
N PRO A 59 10.62 -0.42 -13.65
CA PRO A 59 9.66 -0.34 -14.75
C PRO A 59 8.50 0.62 -14.50
N ASP A 60 7.90 1.09 -15.58
CA ASP A 60 6.77 2.03 -15.52
C ASP A 60 5.47 1.41 -14.99
N GLY A 61 5.33 0.08 -15.06
CA GLY A 61 4.13 -0.62 -14.62
C GLY A 61 2.95 -0.48 -15.59
N GLU A 62 1.77 -0.96 -15.18
CA GLU A 62 0.56 -0.93 -15.98
C GLU A 62 -0.16 0.42 -15.84
N PRO A 63 -0.46 1.12 -16.95
CA PRO A 63 -1.21 2.38 -16.88
C PRO A 63 -2.58 2.22 -16.22
N GLY A 64 -2.94 3.17 -15.34
CA GLY A 64 -4.22 3.22 -14.66
C GLY A 64 -4.40 2.19 -13.54
N LYS A 65 -3.35 1.47 -13.16
CA LYS A 65 -3.41 0.42 -12.13
C LYS A 65 -2.35 0.57 -11.06
N VAL A 66 -2.60 -0.06 -9.91
CA VAL A 66 -1.56 -0.41 -8.94
C VAL A 66 -1.01 -1.77 -9.36
N SER A 67 0.25 -1.83 -9.76
CA SER A 67 0.84 -3.05 -10.32
C SER A 67 2.23 -3.36 -9.78
N VAL A 68 2.52 -4.64 -9.55
CA VAL A 68 3.86 -5.10 -9.20
C VAL A 68 4.78 -4.92 -10.39
N ILE A 69 5.93 -4.29 -10.19
CA ILE A 69 6.90 -3.94 -11.24
C ILE A 69 8.24 -4.66 -11.10
N GLN A 70 8.54 -5.17 -9.90
CA GLN A 70 9.70 -6.03 -9.67
C GLN A 70 9.46 -6.93 -8.47
N ILE A 71 9.86 -8.19 -8.57
CA ILE A 71 9.83 -9.16 -7.48
C ILE A 71 11.27 -9.44 -7.07
N GLY A 72 11.53 -9.42 -5.77
CA GLY A 72 12.83 -9.74 -5.20
C GLY A 72 13.03 -11.23 -4.97
N SER A 73 14.05 -11.58 -4.20
CA SER A 73 14.33 -12.99 -3.88
C SER A 73 13.49 -13.46 -2.70
N LEU A 74 12.98 -14.69 -2.78
CA LEU A 74 12.33 -15.33 -1.63
C LEU A 74 13.35 -15.56 -0.52
N ASP A 75 13.12 -14.98 0.65
CA ASP A 75 13.95 -15.18 1.84
C ASP A 75 13.25 -16.15 2.79
N THR A 76 13.83 -17.33 2.96
CA THR A 76 13.31 -18.38 3.83
C THR A 76 14.04 -18.40 5.17
N LYS A 77 13.28 -18.41 6.26
CA LYS A 77 13.82 -18.43 7.62
C LYS A 77 13.86 -19.86 8.17
N PRO A 78 14.79 -20.19 9.08
CA PRO A 78 14.84 -21.50 9.73
C PRO A 78 13.53 -21.87 10.49
N SER A 79 12.74 -20.86 10.87
CA SER A 79 11.41 -21.03 11.49
C SER A 79 10.35 -21.61 10.54
N GLY A 80 10.65 -21.81 9.27
CA GLY A 80 9.67 -22.22 8.25
C GLY A 80 8.83 -21.10 7.67
N MET A 81 9.15 -19.85 7.98
CA MET A 81 8.52 -18.66 7.40
C MET A 81 9.32 -18.19 6.18
N ALA A 82 8.66 -17.48 5.27
CA ALA A 82 9.36 -16.82 4.16
C ALA A 82 8.79 -15.44 3.88
N THR A 83 9.64 -14.55 3.37
CA THR A 83 9.24 -13.24 2.87
C THR A 83 9.65 -13.08 1.41
N LEU A 84 8.75 -12.51 0.62
CA LEU A 84 8.98 -12.18 -0.78
C LEU A 84 8.85 -10.68 -0.96
N PRO A 85 9.94 -9.91 -1.00
CA PRO A 85 9.89 -8.48 -1.22
C PRO A 85 9.54 -8.18 -2.68
N PHE A 86 8.83 -7.07 -2.90
CA PHE A 86 8.52 -6.59 -4.24
C PHE A 86 8.36 -5.07 -4.28
N ALA A 87 8.56 -4.50 -5.46
CA ALA A 87 8.24 -3.13 -5.77
C ALA A 87 6.95 -3.07 -6.59
N PHE A 88 6.12 -2.08 -6.33
CA PHE A 88 4.92 -1.80 -7.11
C PHE A 88 4.84 -0.31 -7.44
N ARG A 89 4.02 0.04 -8.42
CA ARG A 89 3.78 1.44 -8.79
C ARG A 89 2.29 1.75 -8.73
N ASN A 90 1.98 2.94 -8.23
CA ASN A 90 0.64 3.50 -8.27
C ASN A 90 0.48 4.35 -9.54
N ASN A 91 -0.04 3.75 -10.61
CA ASN A 91 -0.37 4.46 -11.85
C ASN A 91 -1.84 4.91 -11.90
N THR A 92 -2.56 4.90 -10.77
CA THR A 92 -3.90 5.49 -10.65
C THR A 92 -3.80 7.00 -10.46
N SER A 93 -4.90 7.71 -10.67
CA SER A 93 -4.97 9.17 -10.50
C SER A 93 -5.04 9.62 -9.03
N GLU A 94 -5.16 8.70 -8.08
CA GLU A 94 -5.36 8.98 -6.67
C GLU A 94 -4.20 8.46 -5.84
N GLY A 95 -3.89 9.14 -4.73
CA GLY A 95 -3.00 8.62 -3.70
C GLY A 95 -3.66 7.45 -2.97
N ILE A 96 -2.88 6.44 -2.63
CA ILE A 96 -3.34 5.21 -1.98
C ILE A 96 -2.66 5.00 -0.63
N SER A 97 -3.41 4.38 0.28
CA SER A 97 -2.98 3.93 1.61
C SER A 97 -3.52 2.53 1.89
N HIS A 98 -3.18 1.93 3.03
CA HIS A 98 -3.60 0.56 3.37
C HIS A 98 -3.48 -0.37 2.17
N VAL A 99 -2.26 -0.42 1.61
CA VAL A 99 -2.01 -1.20 0.38
C VAL A 99 -1.83 -2.65 0.77
N ASP A 100 -2.94 -3.39 0.79
CA ASP A 100 -3.00 -4.78 1.21
C ASP A 100 -2.85 -5.71 0.01
N TRP A 101 -1.75 -6.42 -0.03
CA TRP A 101 -1.45 -7.40 -1.07
C TRP A 101 -1.72 -8.82 -0.59
N SER A 102 -2.28 -9.63 -1.48
CA SER A 102 -2.27 -11.09 -1.36
C SER A 102 -1.40 -11.68 -2.46
N GLY A 103 -0.46 -12.54 -2.08
CA GLY A 103 0.42 -13.25 -2.99
C GLY A 103 0.06 -14.72 -3.09
N THR A 104 -0.01 -15.26 -4.30
CA THR A 104 -0.22 -16.68 -4.57
C THR A 104 0.99 -17.23 -5.32
N ALA A 105 1.64 -18.22 -4.73
CA ALA A 105 2.72 -18.96 -5.36
C ALA A 105 2.20 -20.23 -6.03
N ARG A 106 2.64 -20.48 -7.26
CA ARG A 106 2.29 -21.66 -8.06
C ARG A 106 3.55 -22.41 -8.48
N SER A 107 3.47 -23.72 -8.48
CA SER A 107 4.49 -24.59 -9.06
C SER A 107 3.79 -25.67 -9.88
N ALA A 108 4.25 -25.90 -11.10
CA ALA A 108 3.62 -26.81 -12.08
C ALA A 108 2.09 -26.57 -12.23
N GLY A 109 1.67 -25.29 -12.21
CA GLY A 109 0.27 -24.87 -12.36
C GLY A 109 -0.61 -24.99 -11.11
N SER A 110 -0.13 -25.63 -10.04
CA SER A 110 -0.86 -25.80 -8.79
C SER A 110 -0.48 -24.71 -7.77
N ILE A 111 -1.44 -24.23 -6.98
CA ILE A 111 -1.17 -23.33 -5.85
C ILE A 111 -0.40 -24.14 -4.79
N VAL A 112 0.77 -23.62 -4.39
CA VAL A 112 1.62 -24.24 -3.37
C VAL A 112 1.68 -23.43 -2.08
N ALA A 113 1.49 -22.10 -2.16
CA ALA A 113 1.42 -21.23 -1.00
C ALA A 113 0.59 -19.99 -1.30
N THR A 114 0.04 -19.39 -0.24
CA THR A 114 -0.59 -18.07 -0.25
C THR A 114 -0.04 -17.27 0.93
N GLY A 115 0.07 -15.96 0.77
CA GLY A 115 0.56 -15.06 1.80
C GLY A 115 -0.05 -13.67 1.66
N SER A 116 0.20 -12.81 2.62
CA SER A 116 -0.29 -11.43 2.64
C SER A 116 0.83 -10.45 2.96
N SER A 117 0.66 -9.20 2.55
CA SER A 117 1.58 -8.12 2.92
C SER A 117 1.40 -7.69 4.39
N GLN A 118 2.44 -7.05 4.92
CA GLN A 118 2.44 -6.55 6.29
C GLN A 118 2.90 -5.08 6.36
N GLY A 119 2.48 -4.31 5.37
CA GLY A 119 2.79 -2.89 5.28
C GLY A 119 3.55 -2.52 4.01
N THR A 120 3.63 -1.23 3.80
CA THR A 120 4.19 -0.61 2.59
C THR A 120 5.04 0.59 2.99
N ILE A 121 6.13 0.83 2.29
CA ILE A 121 6.89 2.09 2.36
C ILE A 121 6.98 2.76 0.99
N PRO A 122 6.74 4.09 0.90
CA PRO A 122 6.15 4.91 1.96
C PRO A 122 4.74 4.44 2.32
N ALA A 123 4.27 4.73 3.53
CA ALA A 123 2.96 4.27 4.04
C ALA A 123 1.76 4.76 3.20
N GLN A 124 1.92 5.87 2.49
CA GLN A 124 1.02 6.35 1.44
C GLN A 124 1.79 6.52 0.14
N VAL A 125 1.22 6.11 -1.00
CA VAL A 125 1.88 6.14 -2.30
C VAL A 125 1.08 7.02 -3.25
N LYS A 126 1.67 8.15 -3.68
CA LYS A 126 1.03 9.11 -4.58
C LYS A 126 0.99 8.60 -6.02
N PRO A 127 0.17 9.23 -6.90
CA PRO A 127 0.17 8.91 -8.32
C PRO A 127 1.56 8.93 -8.95
N GLY A 128 1.91 7.90 -9.69
CA GLY A 128 3.21 7.72 -10.36
C GLY A 128 4.33 7.22 -9.46
N GLU A 129 4.20 7.26 -8.14
CA GLU A 129 5.24 6.84 -7.21
C GLU A 129 5.37 5.32 -7.08
N VAL A 130 6.53 4.90 -6.62
CA VAL A 130 6.85 3.52 -6.27
C VAL A 130 6.63 3.29 -4.79
N GLY A 131 5.96 2.18 -4.46
CA GLY A 131 5.94 1.60 -3.13
C GLY A 131 6.74 0.30 -3.08
N LEU A 132 7.26 -0.02 -1.89
CA LEU A 132 7.93 -1.27 -1.58
C LEU A 132 7.11 -2.03 -0.53
N ALA A 133 6.89 -3.31 -0.77
CA ALA A 133 6.15 -4.19 0.13
C ALA A 133 6.75 -5.61 0.10
N PHE A 134 6.23 -6.50 0.93
CA PHE A 134 6.61 -7.91 0.90
C PHE A 134 5.41 -8.79 1.20
N ILE A 135 5.39 -9.99 0.65
CA ILE A 135 4.46 -11.04 1.05
C ILE A 135 5.10 -11.88 2.14
N TYR A 136 4.37 -12.11 3.20
CA TYR A 136 4.72 -13.01 4.27
C TYR A 136 3.99 -14.35 4.08
N PHE A 137 4.76 -15.44 4.03
CA PHE A 137 4.27 -16.82 4.03
C PHE A 137 4.53 -17.40 5.42
N ASP A 138 3.48 -17.75 6.14
CA ASP A 138 3.51 -18.10 7.57
C ASP A 138 4.06 -19.51 7.87
N GLY A 139 4.39 -20.30 6.84
CA GLY A 139 4.94 -21.64 7.00
C GLY A 139 3.95 -22.71 7.48
N THR A 140 2.68 -22.38 7.67
CA THR A 140 1.62 -23.36 7.98
C THR A 140 1.25 -24.19 6.75
N SER A 141 1.56 -23.69 5.56
CA SER A 141 1.51 -24.35 4.28
C SER A 141 2.93 -24.63 3.77
N LYS A 142 3.07 -25.34 2.65
CA LYS A 142 4.36 -25.48 2.01
C LYS A 142 4.90 -24.11 1.60
N LEU A 143 6.17 -23.84 1.90
CA LEU A 143 6.83 -22.66 1.39
C LEU A 143 6.92 -22.70 -0.15
N PRO A 144 6.86 -21.54 -0.82
CA PRO A 144 7.10 -21.49 -2.25
C PRO A 144 8.46 -22.10 -2.61
N PRO A 145 8.54 -22.99 -3.60
CA PRO A 145 9.82 -23.44 -4.12
C PRO A 145 10.53 -22.28 -4.86
N PRO A 146 11.86 -22.37 -5.06
CA PRO A 146 12.64 -21.28 -5.67
C PRO A 146 12.19 -20.89 -7.09
N ASP A 147 11.53 -21.79 -7.80
CA ASP A 147 11.03 -21.65 -9.18
C ASP A 147 9.53 -21.38 -9.25
N ALA A 148 8.90 -20.98 -8.14
CA ALA A 148 7.49 -20.67 -8.12
C ALA A 148 7.16 -19.43 -8.95
N ASP A 149 6.05 -19.49 -9.68
CA ASP A 149 5.40 -18.34 -10.29
C ASP A 149 4.54 -17.62 -9.27
N TYR A 150 4.57 -16.29 -9.28
CA TYR A 150 3.81 -15.47 -8.34
C TYR A 150 2.73 -14.66 -9.05
N SER A 151 1.55 -14.62 -8.47
CA SER A 151 0.48 -13.70 -8.83
C SER A 151 0.03 -12.90 -7.62
N PHE A 152 -0.37 -11.64 -7.86
CA PHE A 152 -0.69 -10.69 -6.80
C PHE A 152 -2.09 -10.12 -7.03
N THR A 153 -2.80 -9.89 -5.92
CA THR A 153 -4.02 -9.08 -5.87
C THR A 153 -3.82 -7.98 -4.84
N VAL A 154 -4.43 -6.82 -5.06
CA VAL A 154 -4.27 -5.65 -4.19
C VAL A 154 -5.61 -5.04 -3.85
N ASN A 155 -5.77 -4.63 -2.58
CA ASN A 155 -6.81 -3.74 -2.10
C ASN A 155 -6.14 -2.46 -1.58
N THR A 156 -6.76 -1.32 -1.79
CA THR A 156 -6.23 -0.02 -1.36
C THR A 156 -7.34 0.84 -0.80
N SER A 157 -6.98 1.77 0.09
CA SER A 157 -7.82 2.86 0.55
C SER A 157 -7.30 4.20 0.01
N PRO A 158 -8.10 5.26 -0.05
CA PRO A 158 -7.60 6.59 -0.39
C PRO A 158 -6.54 7.07 0.61
N ALA A 159 -5.50 7.73 0.10
CA ALA A 159 -4.53 8.41 0.94
C ALA A 159 -5.14 9.71 1.48
N ASN A 160 -5.34 9.78 2.80
CA ASN A 160 -5.86 10.93 3.53
C ASN A 160 -5.26 10.96 4.94
N GLN A 161 -5.74 11.85 5.79
CA GLN A 161 -5.32 12.00 7.18
C GLN A 161 -6.41 11.58 8.17
N ASP A 162 -7.37 10.78 7.75
CA ASP A 162 -8.42 10.28 8.62
C ASP A 162 -7.84 9.35 9.70
N SER A 163 -8.55 9.25 10.81
CA SER A 163 -8.20 8.40 11.95
C SER A 163 -7.87 6.96 11.51
N TYR A 164 -6.81 6.43 12.06
CA TYR A 164 -6.26 5.11 11.75
C TYR A 164 -5.78 4.92 10.30
N ASN A 165 -5.81 5.95 9.45
CA ASN A 165 -5.16 5.84 8.15
C ASN A 165 -3.64 5.82 8.32
N THR A 166 -2.93 5.19 7.40
CA THR A 166 -1.47 5.08 7.47
C THR A 166 -0.81 6.45 7.27
N ALA A 167 0.18 6.77 8.09
CA ALA A 167 0.88 8.04 8.08
C ALA A 167 2.35 7.83 7.69
N PRO A 168 2.83 8.41 6.58
CA PRO A 168 4.22 8.32 6.19
C PRO A 168 5.06 9.30 7.00
N LEU A 169 6.15 8.82 7.63
CA LEU A 169 7.17 9.66 8.22
C LEU A 169 8.32 9.85 7.22
N LYS A 170 8.91 11.03 7.20
CA LYS A 170 10.09 11.31 6.38
C LYS A 170 11.34 10.84 7.09
N VAL A 171 12.05 9.89 6.53
CA VAL A 171 13.36 9.48 7.04
C VAL A 171 14.37 10.60 6.75
N THR A 172 14.99 11.11 7.80
CA THR A 172 15.94 12.25 7.72
C THR A 172 17.39 11.80 7.78
N GLU A 173 17.62 10.63 8.39
CA GLU A 173 18.96 10.04 8.49
C GLU A 173 18.84 8.52 8.46
N ALA A 174 19.71 7.85 7.68
CA ALA A 174 19.85 6.41 7.69
C ALA A 174 21.27 6.00 7.29
N ASN A 175 21.92 5.22 8.15
CA ASN A 175 23.29 4.77 7.98
C ASN A 175 23.40 3.29 8.34
N THR A 176 24.35 2.59 7.71
CA THR A 176 24.73 1.25 8.13
C THR A 176 25.63 1.32 9.38
N SER A 177 25.37 0.50 10.38
CA SER A 177 26.17 0.36 11.58
C SER A 177 26.31 -1.12 11.93
N GLY A 178 27.47 -1.69 11.63
CA GLY A 178 27.66 -3.14 11.73
C GLY A 178 26.66 -3.90 10.87
N ASP A 179 25.90 -4.82 11.48
CA ASP A 179 24.89 -5.64 10.84
C ASP A 179 23.46 -5.03 11.01
N ALA A 180 23.38 -3.70 10.95
CA ALA A 180 22.10 -3.00 11.09
C ALA A 180 22.06 -1.72 10.26
N VAL A 181 20.85 -1.24 9.98
CA VAL A 181 20.54 0.11 9.53
C VAL A 181 19.97 0.88 10.72
N VAL A 182 20.61 2.02 11.04
CA VAL A 182 20.20 2.93 12.11
C VAL A 182 19.79 4.27 11.53
N GLY A 183 18.82 4.94 12.14
CA GLY A 183 18.37 6.21 11.61
C GLY A 183 17.28 6.89 12.41
N SER A 184 16.74 7.94 11.81
CA SER A 184 15.67 8.74 12.37
C SER A 184 14.66 9.16 11.30
N ALA A 185 13.42 9.36 11.71
CA ALA A 185 12.36 9.88 10.87
C ALA A 185 11.56 10.95 11.59
N VAL A 186 11.05 11.92 10.84
CA VAL A 186 10.29 13.07 11.35
C VAL A 186 8.87 13.01 10.81
N ASN A 187 7.92 13.31 11.65
CA ASN A 187 6.52 13.50 11.28
C ASN A 187 6.34 14.85 10.57
N GLN A 188 6.28 14.85 9.26
CA GLN A 188 6.00 16.04 8.43
C GLN A 188 4.56 16.09 7.91
N THR A 189 3.64 15.33 8.50
CA THR A 189 2.24 15.28 8.05
C THR A 189 1.44 16.50 8.46
N GLY A 190 1.88 17.24 9.48
CA GLY A 190 1.15 18.35 10.09
C GLY A 190 0.19 17.93 11.19
N GLU A 191 -0.12 16.65 11.32
CA GLU A 191 -1.05 16.07 12.30
C GLU A 191 -0.31 15.19 13.31
N SER A 192 -0.96 14.82 14.42
CA SER A 192 -0.44 13.81 15.35
C SER A 192 -0.46 12.42 14.72
N VAL A 193 0.61 11.68 14.92
CA VAL A 193 0.79 10.32 14.39
C VAL A 193 1.10 9.36 15.53
N ALA A 194 0.37 8.25 15.61
CA ALA A 194 0.55 7.20 16.60
C ALA A 194 1.33 6.01 16.03
N GLY A 195 2.03 5.29 16.94
CA GLY A 195 2.65 4.01 16.67
C GLY A 195 1.66 2.83 16.68
N PRO A 196 2.14 1.61 16.47
CA PRO A 196 3.56 1.28 16.34
C PRO A 196 4.18 1.84 15.05
N PHE A 197 5.35 2.47 15.16
CA PHE A 197 6.04 3.02 13.99
C PHE A 197 6.82 1.90 13.31
N ALA A 198 6.24 1.34 12.26
CA ALA A 198 6.86 0.29 11.48
C ALA A 198 8.00 0.83 10.64
N VAL A 199 9.14 0.14 10.68
CA VAL A 199 10.35 0.44 9.90
C VAL A 199 10.60 -0.70 8.94
N ALA A 200 10.79 -0.41 7.66
CA ALA A 200 11.16 -1.42 6.68
C ALA A 200 12.39 -0.98 5.88
N VAL A 201 13.37 -1.87 5.80
CA VAL A 201 14.59 -1.74 4.99
C VAL A 201 14.49 -2.70 3.82
N TYR A 202 14.71 -2.19 2.62
CA TYR A 202 14.76 -2.99 1.39
C TYR A 202 16.16 -2.88 0.79
N CYS A 203 16.80 -4.02 0.60
CA CYS A 203 18.15 -4.12 0.06
C CYS A 203 18.12 -4.32 -1.45
N PHE A 204 19.03 -3.65 -2.15
CA PHE A 204 19.17 -3.74 -3.59
C PHE A 204 20.62 -4.08 -3.98
N ASP A 205 20.76 -4.72 -5.14
CA ASP A 205 22.03 -4.87 -5.86
C ASP A 205 21.85 -4.18 -7.22
N GLY A 206 22.40 -2.96 -7.34
CA GLY A 206 22.06 -2.06 -8.44
C GLY A 206 20.55 -1.76 -8.49
N ASP A 207 19.91 -2.11 -9.60
CA ASP A 207 18.46 -1.94 -9.78
C ASP A 207 17.62 -3.12 -9.26
N LYS A 208 18.28 -4.21 -8.80
CA LYS A 208 17.60 -5.44 -8.41
C LYS A 208 17.30 -5.47 -6.91
N LEU A 209 16.02 -5.60 -6.57
CA LEU A 209 15.56 -5.84 -5.20
C LEU A 209 15.96 -7.26 -4.75
N ILE A 210 16.59 -7.38 -3.57
CA ILE A 210 17.12 -8.67 -3.08
C ILE A 210 16.51 -9.13 -1.77
N SER A 211 16.29 -8.26 -0.78
CA SER A 211 15.74 -8.67 0.51
C SER A 211 14.97 -7.55 1.22
N GLN A 212 14.26 -7.92 2.27
CA GLN A 212 13.53 -6.99 3.15
C GLN A 212 13.81 -7.37 4.61
N HIS A 213 13.97 -6.33 5.46
CA HIS A 213 14.13 -6.44 6.90
C HIS A 213 13.22 -5.44 7.57
N GLY A 214 12.61 -5.83 8.70
CA GLY A 214 11.66 -4.99 9.41
C GLY A 214 11.94 -4.91 10.91
N SER A 215 11.55 -3.78 11.49
CA SER A 215 11.56 -3.55 12.94
C SER A 215 10.50 -2.51 13.29
N TYR A 216 10.46 -2.10 14.53
CA TYR A 216 9.73 -0.93 14.98
C TYR A 216 10.70 0.14 15.49
N ALA A 217 10.29 1.40 15.41
CA ALA A 217 11.01 2.50 16.06
C ALA A 217 11.00 2.32 17.60
N GLN A 218 11.88 3.06 18.25
CA GLN A 218 12.02 2.96 19.73
C GLN A 218 10.89 3.68 20.48
N GLN A 219 10.20 4.61 19.82
CA GLN A 219 9.07 5.34 20.38
C GLN A 219 7.77 4.57 20.17
N ASP A 220 6.99 4.40 21.25
CA ASP A 220 5.71 3.67 21.22
C ASP A 220 4.49 4.61 21.28
N GLY A 221 4.66 5.81 21.81
CA GLY A 221 3.58 6.80 21.97
C GLY A 221 3.41 7.71 20.77
N PRO A 222 2.30 8.46 20.73
CA PRO A 222 2.05 9.44 19.68
C PRO A 222 3.14 10.51 19.59
N ILE A 223 3.41 10.98 18.39
CA ILE A 223 4.30 12.11 18.11
C ILE A 223 3.53 13.23 17.42
N ALA A 224 3.68 14.45 17.91
CA ALA A 224 3.12 15.64 17.28
C ALA A 224 3.77 15.92 15.91
N ALA A 225 3.23 16.90 15.19
CA ALA A 225 3.91 17.47 14.03
C ALA A 225 5.36 17.85 14.37
N ASP A 226 6.28 17.59 13.46
CA ASP A 226 7.74 17.73 13.61
C ASP A 226 8.37 16.84 14.71
N GLY A 227 7.59 16.00 15.36
CA GLY A 227 8.10 14.96 16.29
C GLY A 227 8.95 13.93 15.55
N GLN A 228 9.91 13.36 16.28
CA GLN A 228 10.91 12.45 15.70
C GLN A 228 10.86 11.08 16.36
N VAL A 229 11.12 10.05 15.57
CA VAL A 229 11.38 8.69 16.00
C VAL A 229 12.77 8.23 15.59
N THR A 230 13.35 7.30 16.34
CA THR A 230 14.64 6.67 16.00
C THR A 230 14.46 5.17 15.86
N PHE A 231 15.31 4.56 15.05
CA PHE A 231 15.20 3.13 14.76
C PHE A 231 16.55 2.44 14.60
N THR A 232 16.53 1.14 14.83
CA THR A 232 17.61 0.20 14.50
C THR A 232 16.98 -1.05 13.91
N THR A 233 17.31 -1.36 12.67
CA THR A 233 16.82 -2.54 11.96
C THR A 233 17.98 -3.48 11.66
N ALA A 234 17.98 -4.68 12.26
CA ALA A 234 19.01 -5.69 12.03
C ALA A 234 18.87 -6.30 10.64
N LEU A 235 20.00 -6.54 9.99
CA LEU A 235 20.09 -7.18 8.67
C LEU A 235 20.31 -8.69 8.75
N TYR A 236 20.65 -9.22 9.92
CA TYR A 236 20.87 -10.65 10.17
C TYR A 236 21.90 -11.32 9.22
N GLY A 237 23.00 -10.60 8.92
CA GLY A 237 24.04 -11.07 8.01
C GLY A 237 23.66 -11.03 6.53
N ALA A 238 22.54 -10.42 6.16
CA ALA A 238 22.13 -10.30 4.78
C ALA A 238 23.07 -9.40 3.98
N ASN A 239 23.31 -9.75 2.73
CA ASN A 239 24.01 -8.87 1.79
C ASN A 239 23.10 -7.68 1.44
N CYS A 240 23.48 -6.48 1.84
CA CYS A 240 22.71 -5.25 1.62
C CYS A 240 23.63 -4.13 1.10
N PRO A 241 24.10 -4.22 -0.15
CA PRO A 241 25.11 -3.29 -0.68
C PRO A 241 24.58 -1.86 -0.78
N ILE A 242 23.32 -1.70 -1.14
CA ILE A 242 22.59 -0.44 -1.10
C ILE A 242 21.18 -0.68 -0.57
N PHE A 243 20.58 0.29 0.08
CA PHE A 243 19.26 0.13 0.69
C PHE A 243 18.37 1.36 0.55
N ALA A 244 17.07 1.12 0.68
CA ALA A 244 16.05 2.12 0.95
C ALA A 244 15.35 1.77 2.26
N VAL A 245 15.08 2.76 3.11
CA VAL A 245 14.36 2.60 4.36
C VAL A 245 13.23 3.61 4.45
N GLY A 246 12.08 3.15 4.96
CA GLY A 246 10.93 3.97 5.25
C GLY A 246 10.35 3.68 6.62
N VAL A 247 9.62 4.65 7.15
CA VAL A 247 8.94 4.59 8.45
C VAL A 247 7.49 5.02 8.26
N GLY A 248 6.58 4.31 8.89
CA GLY A 248 5.16 4.65 8.89
C GLY A 248 4.52 4.42 10.26
N GLY A 249 3.46 5.17 10.51
CA GLY A 249 2.57 5.03 11.66
C GLY A 249 1.13 5.18 11.22
N PHE A 250 0.27 5.70 12.11
CA PHE A 250 -1.15 5.91 11.85
C PHE A 250 -1.56 7.32 12.29
N PHE A 251 -2.46 7.95 11.54
CA PHE A 251 -3.05 9.21 11.99
C PHE A 251 -3.89 8.99 13.24
N GLU A 252 -3.74 9.91 14.19
CA GLU A 252 -4.45 9.92 15.46
C GLU A 252 -5.54 11.00 15.39
N ASN A 253 -6.81 10.60 15.45
CA ASN A 253 -7.94 11.52 15.53
C ASN A 253 -8.99 11.02 16.50
#